data_84d0e13abddba7c746a33849e6b44c1c
#
_entry.id   84d0e13abddba7c746a33849e6b44c1c
#
_cell.length_a   1.000
_cell.length_b   1.000
_cell.length_c   1.000
_cell.angle_alpha   90.00
_cell.angle_beta   90.00
_cell.angle_gamma   90.00
#
_symmetry.space_group_name_H-M   'P 1'
#
loop_
_entity.id
_entity.type
_entity.pdbx_description
1 polymer ?
#
loop_
_entity_poly.entity_id
_entity_poly.type
_entity_poly.pdbx_seq_one_letter_code
_entity_poly.pdbx_strand_id
1 'polypeptide(L)'
;PSVAAILNGTAANAGAAAASAVASTFLKVAGFIAVMLLVGRRAMPAVLHWVADTGSRELFRLAVLAIALGVAFGAAFLFDVSFALGAFFAGMILGETQLSRLATEEILPFRDAFAVLFFVSAGMLFDPAVVVEQPAALLATLAIILVGKSAAAYAIVRSFRYPDQTALTISASLDRKSTRLNS
;
A
#
# COMPACT_ATOMS: atom_id res chain seq x y z
N PRO A 1 37.17 -0.19 -34.59
CA PRO A 1 35.78 -0.02 -34.22
C PRO A 1 35.63 1.31 -33.51
N SER A 2 34.77 2.19 -34.05
CA SER A 2 34.58 3.53 -33.49
C SER A 2 33.88 3.47 -32.11
N VAL A 3 34.31 4.30 -31.16
CA VAL A 3 33.73 4.44 -29.81
C VAL A 3 32.22 4.65 -29.88
N ALA A 4 31.72 5.32 -30.92
CA ALA A 4 30.32 5.52 -31.21
C ALA A 4 29.53 4.21 -31.40
N ALA A 5 30.14 3.19 -32.06
CA ALA A 5 29.50 1.88 -32.26
C ALA A 5 29.38 1.08 -30.95
N ILE A 6 30.37 1.22 -30.07
CA ILE A 6 30.35 0.60 -28.75
C ILE A 6 29.29 1.28 -27.85
N LEU A 7 29.21 2.60 -27.83
CA LEU A 7 28.25 3.37 -27.08
C LEU A 7 26.80 3.10 -27.54
N ASN A 8 26.57 3.04 -28.87
CA ASN A 8 25.23 2.71 -29.40
C ASN A 8 24.82 1.26 -29.13
N GLY A 9 25.78 0.32 -29.20
CA GLY A 9 25.51 -1.08 -28.84
C GLY A 9 25.17 -1.28 -27.35
N THR A 10 25.88 -0.58 -26.46
CA THR A 10 25.58 -0.63 -25.02
C THR A 10 24.27 0.07 -24.67
N ALA A 11 23.93 1.20 -25.31
CA ALA A 11 22.67 1.90 -25.11
C ALA A 11 21.47 1.09 -25.62
N ALA A 12 21.58 0.45 -26.80
CA ALA A 12 20.52 -0.42 -27.33
C ALA A 12 20.29 -1.65 -26.44
N ASN A 13 21.37 -2.28 -25.96
CA ASN A 13 21.29 -3.41 -25.04
C ASN A 13 20.72 -3.01 -23.67
N ALA A 14 21.07 -1.83 -23.15
CA ALA A 14 20.52 -1.30 -21.91
C ALA A 14 19.01 -0.99 -22.05
N GLY A 15 18.58 -0.43 -23.19
CA GLY A 15 17.17 -0.17 -23.49
C GLY A 15 16.34 -1.47 -23.60
N ALA A 16 16.86 -2.48 -24.28
CA ALA A 16 16.20 -3.77 -24.39
C ALA A 16 16.13 -4.51 -23.05
N ALA A 17 17.20 -4.45 -22.24
CA ALA A 17 17.22 -5.02 -20.91
C ALA A 17 16.21 -4.31 -19.95
N ALA A 18 16.15 -2.98 -20.02
CA ALA A 18 15.17 -2.22 -19.24
C ALA A 18 13.74 -2.53 -19.67
N ALA A 19 13.46 -2.61 -20.97
CA ALA A 19 12.15 -2.96 -21.48
C ALA A 19 11.71 -4.37 -21.06
N SER A 20 12.62 -5.35 -21.12
CA SER A 20 12.33 -6.72 -20.66
C SER A 20 12.11 -6.81 -19.16
N ALA A 21 12.85 -6.05 -18.33
CA ALA A 21 12.65 -5.96 -16.89
C ALA A 21 11.30 -5.36 -16.54
N VAL A 22 10.91 -4.27 -17.21
CA VAL A 22 9.58 -3.65 -17.04
C VAL A 22 8.49 -4.63 -17.46
N ALA A 23 8.60 -5.27 -18.63
CA ALA A 23 7.62 -6.25 -19.12
C ALA A 23 7.46 -7.43 -18.15
N SER A 24 8.57 -7.96 -17.61
CA SER A 24 8.53 -9.06 -16.63
C SER A 24 7.84 -8.64 -15.34
N THR A 25 8.07 -7.43 -14.86
CA THR A 25 7.41 -6.89 -13.67
C THR A 25 5.90 -6.76 -13.89
N PHE A 26 5.48 -6.20 -15.03
CA PHE A 26 4.07 -6.13 -15.38
C PHE A 26 3.42 -7.51 -15.48
N LEU A 27 4.10 -8.50 -16.07
CA LEU A 27 3.61 -9.87 -16.18
C LEU A 27 3.44 -10.53 -14.81
N LYS A 28 4.40 -10.33 -13.89
CA LYS A 28 4.33 -10.83 -12.52
C LYS A 28 3.14 -10.21 -11.76
N VAL A 29 2.97 -8.90 -11.83
CA VAL A 29 1.85 -8.18 -11.20
C VAL A 29 0.52 -8.62 -11.80
N ALA A 30 0.41 -8.72 -13.13
CA ALA A 30 -0.79 -9.20 -13.80
C ALA A 30 -1.12 -10.65 -13.42
N GLY A 31 -0.12 -11.52 -13.35
CA GLY A 31 -0.26 -12.90 -12.88
C GLY A 31 -0.77 -12.97 -11.44
N PHE A 32 -0.19 -12.15 -10.54
CA PHE A 32 -0.67 -12.04 -9.16
C PHE A 32 -2.14 -11.61 -9.10
N ILE A 33 -2.51 -10.55 -9.81
CA ILE A 33 -3.90 -10.06 -9.85
C ILE A 33 -4.84 -11.14 -10.40
N ALA A 34 -4.45 -11.84 -11.46
CA ALA A 34 -5.25 -12.90 -12.03
C ALA A 34 -5.48 -14.04 -11.02
N VAL A 35 -4.44 -14.50 -10.33
CA VAL A 35 -4.55 -15.51 -9.27
C VAL A 35 -5.46 -15.03 -8.14
N MET A 36 -5.32 -13.78 -7.71
CA MET A 36 -6.15 -13.22 -6.66
C MET A 36 -7.63 -13.12 -7.05
N LEU A 37 -7.92 -12.74 -8.29
CA LEU A 37 -9.31 -12.64 -8.77
C LEU A 37 -9.94 -14.01 -9.05
N LEU A 38 -9.18 -15.00 -9.51
CA LEU A 38 -9.70 -16.32 -9.86
C LEU A 38 -9.75 -17.25 -8.64
N VAL A 39 -8.69 -17.31 -7.85
CA VAL A 39 -8.54 -18.20 -6.72
C VAL A 39 -8.89 -17.49 -5.41
N GLY A 40 -8.34 -16.31 -5.18
CA GLY A 40 -8.51 -15.56 -3.94
C GLY A 40 -9.97 -15.25 -3.62
N ARG A 41 -10.73 -14.77 -4.61
CA ARG A 41 -12.17 -14.47 -4.45
C ARG A 41 -13.02 -15.67 -4.05
N ARG A 42 -12.58 -16.89 -4.34
CA ARG A 42 -13.30 -18.11 -3.96
C ARG A 42 -12.73 -18.75 -2.70
N ALA A 43 -11.41 -18.85 -2.62
CA ALA A 43 -10.74 -19.54 -1.52
C ALA A 43 -10.87 -18.78 -0.19
N MET A 44 -10.65 -17.46 -0.19
CA MET A 44 -10.69 -16.67 1.04
C MET A 44 -12.08 -16.68 1.73
N PRO A 45 -13.19 -16.38 1.04
CA PRO A 45 -14.50 -16.44 1.67
C PRO A 45 -14.85 -17.86 2.14
N ALA A 46 -14.51 -18.89 1.35
CA ALA A 46 -14.77 -20.28 1.71
C ALA A 46 -14.07 -20.69 3.01
N VAL A 47 -12.79 -20.33 3.16
CA VAL A 47 -12.02 -20.59 4.40
C VAL A 47 -12.61 -19.82 5.58
N LEU A 48 -12.97 -18.54 5.38
CA LEU A 48 -13.56 -17.72 6.45
C LEU A 48 -14.93 -18.23 6.89
N HIS A 49 -15.78 -18.65 5.95
CA HIS A 49 -17.07 -19.27 6.30
C HIS A 49 -16.85 -20.57 7.08
N TRP A 50 -15.97 -21.45 6.60
CA TRP A 50 -15.66 -22.70 7.30
C TRP A 50 -15.17 -22.46 8.73
N VAL A 51 -14.33 -21.43 8.95
CA VAL A 51 -13.84 -21.07 10.30
C VAL A 51 -14.96 -20.42 11.13
N ALA A 52 -15.78 -19.55 10.51
CA ALA A 52 -16.90 -18.90 11.21
C ALA A 52 -17.92 -19.92 11.73
N ASP A 53 -18.16 -20.99 10.98
CA ASP A 53 -19.08 -22.08 11.38
C ASP A 53 -18.60 -22.84 12.63
N THR A 54 -17.30 -22.75 12.99
CA THR A 54 -16.79 -23.31 14.26
C THR A 54 -17.25 -22.53 15.50
N GLY A 55 -17.78 -21.32 15.33
CA GLY A 55 -18.23 -20.43 16.41
C GLY A 55 -17.14 -19.83 17.29
N SER A 56 -15.85 -20.10 17.00
CA SER A 56 -14.72 -19.58 17.76
C SER A 56 -14.23 -18.24 17.19
N ARG A 57 -14.33 -17.18 17.98
CA ARG A 57 -13.83 -15.85 17.61
C ARG A 57 -12.31 -15.82 17.46
N GLU A 58 -11.60 -16.57 18.30
CA GLU A 58 -10.13 -16.65 18.27
C GLU A 58 -9.65 -17.29 16.96
N LEU A 59 -10.28 -18.39 16.55
CA LEU A 59 -9.94 -19.04 15.26
C LEU A 59 -10.26 -18.12 14.08
N PHE A 60 -11.36 -17.38 14.16
CA PHE A 60 -11.72 -16.44 13.10
C PHE A 60 -10.70 -15.30 12.98
N ARG A 61 -10.24 -14.70 14.08
CA ARG A 61 -9.17 -13.68 14.10
C ARG A 61 -7.88 -14.21 13.48
N LEU A 62 -7.48 -15.41 13.91
CA LEU A 62 -6.27 -16.05 13.38
C LEU A 62 -6.40 -16.35 11.88
N ALA A 63 -7.58 -16.80 11.42
CA ALA A 63 -7.82 -17.06 10.01
C ALA A 63 -7.73 -15.79 9.17
N VAL A 64 -8.31 -14.67 9.62
CA VAL A 64 -8.22 -13.39 8.91
C VAL A 64 -6.77 -12.92 8.82
N LEU A 65 -6.00 -12.98 9.92
CA LEU A 65 -4.58 -12.65 9.94
C LEU A 65 -3.77 -13.58 9.05
N ALA A 66 -4.00 -14.88 9.14
CA ALA A 66 -3.28 -15.88 8.34
C ALA A 66 -3.53 -15.70 6.84
N ILE A 67 -4.76 -15.39 6.44
CA ILE A 67 -5.11 -15.09 5.04
C ILE A 67 -4.38 -13.80 4.60
N ALA A 68 -4.49 -12.72 5.37
CA ALA A 68 -3.90 -11.45 5.01
C ALA A 68 -2.37 -11.54 4.86
N LEU A 69 -1.70 -12.13 5.87
CA LEU A 69 -0.25 -12.32 5.86
C LEU A 69 0.19 -13.36 4.84
N GLY A 70 -0.55 -14.45 4.69
CA GLY A 70 -0.25 -15.50 3.72
C GLY A 70 -0.31 -14.99 2.28
N VAL A 71 -1.31 -14.17 1.95
CA VAL A 71 -1.41 -13.53 0.65
C VAL A 71 -0.30 -12.49 0.45
N ALA A 72 -0.02 -11.67 1.46
CA ALA A 72 1.03 -10.67 1.40
C ALA A 72 2.41 -11.33 1.18
N PHE A 73 2.69 -12.41 1.90
CA PHE A 73 3.91 -13.18 1.76
C PHE A 73 3.98 -13.92 0.42
N GLY A 74 2.87 -14.54 0.01
CA GLY A 74 2.77 -15.21 -1.29
C GLY A 74 2.97 -14.24 -2.46
N ALA A 75 2.43 -13.02 -2.39
CA ALA A 75 2.65 -11.97 -3.39
C ALA A 75 4.15 -11.62 -3.51
N ALA A 76 4.82 -11.43 -2.38
CA ALA A 76 6.23 -11.08 -2.35
C ALA A 76 7.12 -12.24 -2.82
N PHE A 77 6.86 -13.45 -2.37
CA PHE A 77 7.73 -14.59 -2.61
C PHE A 77 7.53 -15.26 -3.98
N LEU A 78 6.28 -15.37 -4.45
CA LEU A 78 5.97 -16.07 -5.71
C LEU A 78 5.98 -15.13 -6.92
N PHE A 79 5.57 -13.88 -6.72
CA PHE A 79 5.39 -12.92 -7.81
C PHE A 79 6.36 -11.75 -7.76
N ASP A 80 7.23 -11.68 -6.74
CA ASP A 80 8.16 -10.55 -6.55
C ASP A 80 7.42 -9.18 -6.50
N VAL A 81 6.23 -9.20 -5.93
CA VAL A 81 5.34 -8.05 -5.75
C VAL A 81 5.49 -7.55 -4.31
N SER A 82 5.30 -6.25 -4.07
CA SER A 82 5.47 -5.74 -2.71
C SER A 82 4.50 -6.41 -1.72
N PHE A 83 5.00 -6.70 -0.52
CA PHE A 83 4.21 -7.25 0.59
C PHE A 83 2.95 -6.41 0.88
N ALA A 84 3.10 -5.08 0.83
CA ALA A 84 2.00 -4.15 1.05
C ALA A 84 0.90 -4.27 -0.01
N LEU A 85 1.27 -4.48 -1.29
CA LEU A 85 0.30 -4.69 -2.36
C LEU A 85 -0.45 -6.02 -2.18
N GLY A 86 0.24 -7.08 -1.77
CA GLY A 86 -0.38 -8.35 -1.41
C GLY A 86 -1.40 -8.22 -0.30
N ALA A 87 -1.03 -7.56 0.80
CA ALA A 87 -1.93 -7.29 1.93
C ALA A 87 -3.14 -6.44 1.52
N PHE A 88 -2.92 -5.43 0.67
CA PHE A 88 -3.99 -4.59 0.12
C PHE A 88 -5.03 -5.42 -0.67
N PHE A 89 -4.58 -6.27 -1.57
CA PHE A 89 -5.48 -7.15 -2.34
C PHE A 89 -6.24 -8.14 -1.46
N ALA A 90 -5.57 -8.71 -0.44
CA ALA A 90 -6.24 -9.55 0.54
C ALA A 90 -7.37 -8.80 1.25
N GLY A 91 -7.09 -7.59 1.74
CA GLY A 91 -8.07 -6.73 2.41
C GLY A 91 -9.22 -6.32 1.49
N MET A 92 -8.93 -6.03 0.21
CA MET A 92 -9.94 -5.68 -0.78
C MET A 92 -10.91 -6.85 -1.04
N ILE A 93 -10.38 -8.06 -1.22
CA ILE A 93 -11.22 -9.26 -1.44
C ILE A 93 -12.03 -9.59 -0.19
N LEU A 94 -11.41 -9.53 0.99
CA LEU A 94 -12.11 -9.74 2.27
C LEU A 94 -13.21 -8.68 2.46
N GLY A 95 -12.99 -7.45 2.02
CA GLY A 95 -13.96 -6.36 2.07
C GLY A 95 -15.22 -6.59 1.25
N GLU A 96 -15.16 -7.40 0.19
CA GLU A 96 -16.32 -7.76 -0.64
C GLU A 96 -17.14 -8.93 -0.05
N THR A 97 -16.67 -9.57 1.02
CA THR A 97 -17.34 -10.73 1.62
C THR A 97 -18.45 -10.32 2.58
N GLN A 98 -19.42 -11.21 2.81
CA GLN A 98 -20.48 -11.01 3.84
C GLN A 98 -19.89 -10.94 5.26
N LEU A 99 -18.72 -11.54 5.50
CA LEU A 99 -18.00 -11.52 6.78
C LEU A 99 -17.09 -10.30 6.94
N SER A 100 -17.08 -9.37 5.97
CA SER A 100 -16.23 -8.18 5.95
C SER A 100 -16.33 -7.36 7.23
N ARG A 101 -17.54 -7.12 7.71
CA ARG A 101 -17.79 -6.35 8.93
C ARG A 101 -17.19 -7.05 10.16
N LEU A 102 -17.45 -8.33 10.31
CA LEU A 102 -16.89 -9.13 11.40
C LEU A 102 -15.37 -9.17 11.34
N ALA A 103 -14.79 -9.42 10.15
CA ALA A 103 -13.35 -9.41 9.95
C ALA A 103 -12.73 -8.04 10.31
N THR A 104 -13.37 -6.94 9.95
CA THR A 104 -12.91 -5.59 10.28
C THR A 104 -12.94 -5.35 11.79
N GLU A 105 -14.05 -5.64 12.46
CA GLU A 105 -14.21 -5.46 13.92
C GLU A 105 -13.19 -6.28 14.71
N GLU A 106 -12.90 -7.50 14.29
CA GLU A 106 -11.96 -8.39 14.96
C GLU A 106 -10.48 -8.03 14.70
N ILE A 107 -10.17 -7.34 13.60
CA ILE A 107 -8.79 -6.94 13.24
C ILE A 107 -8.42 -5.55 13.76
N LEU A 108 -9.39 -4.68 14.06
CA LEU A 108 -9.12 -3.32 14.54
C LEU A 108 -8.12 -3.25 15.70
N PRO A 109 -8.22 -4.08 16.77
CA PRO A 109 -7.27 -4.03 17.88
C PRO A 109 -5.83 -4.37 17.45
N PHE A 110 -5.68 -5.30 16.51
CA PHE A 110 -4.35 -5.66 15.98
C PHE A 110 -3.78 -4.55 15.12
N ARG A 111 -4.60 -3.92 14.27
CA ARG A 111 -4.18 -2.77 13.47
C ARG A 111 -3.60 -1.67 14.36
N ASP A 112 -4.29 -1.36 15.45
CA ASP A 112 -3.87 -0.28 16.36
C ASP A 112 -2.58 -0.67 17.11
N ALA A 113 -2.46 -1.91 17.57
CA ALA A 113 -1.24 -2.42 18.19
C ALA A 113 -0.05 -2.41 17.21
N PHE A 114 -0.23 -2.89 15.98
CA PHE A 114 0.82 -2.89 14.97
C PHE A 114 1.18 -1.48 14.51
N ALA A 115 0.22 -0.55 14.45
CA ALA A 115 0.50 0.85 14.16
C ALA A 115 1.42 1.46 15.21
N VAL A 116 1.16 1.23 16.51
CA VAL A 116 2.03 1.69 17.59
C VAL A 116 3.44 1.10 17.45
N LEU A 117 3.55 -0.21 17.24
CA LEU A 117 4.86 -0.88 17.07
C LEU A 117 5.61 -0.33 15.85
N PHE A 118 4.91 -0.09 14.74
CA PHE A 118 5.50 0.51 13.54
C PHE A 118 6.04 1.91 13.83
N PHE A 119 5.25 2.78 14.47
CA PHE A 119 5.69 4.14 14.76
C PHE A 119 6.83 4.18 15.77
N VAL A 120 6.82 3.30 16.78
CA VAL A 120 7.94 3.17 17.71
C VAL A 120 9.20 2.71 16.98
N SER A 121 9.12 1.68 16.14
CA SER A 121 10.25 1.17 15.37
C SER A 121 10.80 2.22 14.40
N ALA A 122 9.90 2.93 13.68
CA ALA A 122 10.30 4.03 12.80
C ALA A 122 10.94 5.19 13.58
N GLY A 123 10.41 5.50 14.77
CA GLY A 123 10.98 6.53 15.64
C GLY A 123 12.37 6.16 16.17
N MET A 124 12.62 4.88 16.43
CA MET A 124 13.95 4.40 16.85
C MET A 124 15.00 4.46 15.72
N LEU A 125 14.57 4.42 14.47
CA LEU A 125 15.45 4.58 13.31
C LEU A 125 15.77 6.05 12.99
N PHE A 126 15.05 6.98 13.60
CA PHE A 126 15.24 8.39 13.37
C PHE A 126 16.54 8.87 14.04
N ASP A 127 17.45 9.43 13.24
CA ASP A 127 18.66 10.07 13.73
C ASP A 127 18.39 11.55 14.07
N PRO A 128 18.42 11.94 15.36
CA PRO A 128 18.19 13.32 15.76
C PRO A 128 19.22 14.31 15.19
N ALA A 129 20.41 13.82 14.82
CA ALA A 129 21.47 14.66 14.25
C ALA A 129 21.05 15.32 12.93
N VAL A 130 20.21 14.65 12.15
CA VAL A 130 19.68 15.18 10.87
C VAL A 130 18.93 16.50 11.05
N VAL A 131 18.26 16.69 12.20
CA VAL A 131 17.52 17.93 12.49
C VAL A 131 18.48 19.12 12.62
N VAL A 132 19.66 18.88 13.18
CA VAL A 132 20.67 19.92 13.42
C VAL A 132 21.59 20.09 12.21
N GLU A 133 21.98 18.99 11.58
CA GLU A 133 22.94 18.99 10.47
C GLU A 133 22.32 19.40 9.14
N GLN A 134 21.05 19.04 8.89
CA GLN A 134 20.37 19.28 7.61
C GLN A 134 18.97 19.89 7.77
N PRO A 135 18.82 21.00 8.48
CA PRO A 135 17.50 21.59 8.75
C PRO A 135 16.78 22.01 7.46
N ALA A 136 17.50 22.47 6.45
CA ALA A 136 16.92 22.88 5.17
C ALA A 136 16.32 21.70 4.40
N ALA A 137 16.96 20.53 4.40
CA ALA A 137 16.44 19.32 3.76
C ALA A 137 15.18 18.81 4.49
N LEU A 138 15.20 18.86 5.83
CA LEU A 138 14.06 18.48 6.64
C LEU A 138 12.85 19.40 6.39
N LEU A 139 13.05 20.70 6.40
CA LEU A 139 12.00 21.70 6.10
C LEU A 139 11.48 21.57 4.67
N ALA A 140 12.35 21.33 3.69
CA ALA A 140 11.94 21.08 2.30
C ALA A 140 11.07 19.83 2.19
N THR A 141 11.44 18.73 2.85
CA THR A 141 10.67 17.49 2.87
C THR A 141 9.31 17.70 3.53
N LEU A 142 9.25 18.37 4.67
CA LEU A 142 8.01 18.71 5.35
C LEU A 142 7.11 19.61 4.48
N ALA A 143 7.69 20.63 3.84
CA ALA A 143 6.95 21.51 2.93
C ALA A 143 6.39 20.74 1.72
N ILE A 144 7.17 19.83 1.13
CA ILE A 144 6.70 18.98 0.02
C ILE A 144 5.56 18.07 0.48
N ILE A 145 5.63 17.48 1.66
CA ILE A 145 4.59 16.59 2.18
C ILE A 145 3.32 17.39 2.49
N LEU A 146 3.42 18.51 3.20
CA LEU A 146 2.26 19.29 3.63
C LEU A 146 1.63 20.07 2.46
N VAL A 147 2.44 20.83 1.71
CA VAL A 147 1.96 21.69 0.61
C VAL A 147 1.75 20.87 -0.65
N GLY A 148 2.69 19.98 -0.99
CA GLY A 148 2.63 19.17 -2.21
C GLY A 148 1.43 18.23 -2.22
N LYS A 149 1.11 17.59 -1.11
CA LYS A 149 -0.07 16.73 -0.97
C LYS A 149 -1.37 17.50 -1.10
N SER A 150 -1.47 18.66 -0.45
CA SER A 150 -2.65 19.53 -0.52
C SER A 150 -2.81 20.15 -1.91
N ALA A 151 -1.72 20.59 -2.54
CA ALA A 151 -1.73 21.13 -3.90
C ALA A 151 -2.10 20.05 -4.94
N ALA A 152 -1.57 18.84 -4.82
CA ALA A 152 -1.92 17.72 -5.69
C ALA A 152 -3.39 17.35 -5.56
N ALA A 153 -3.92 17.26 -4.35
CA ALA A 153 -5.33 17.00 -4.10
C ALA A 153 -6.23 18.08 -4.71
N TYR A 154 -5.87 19.36 -4.52
CA TYR A 154 -6.57 20.49 -5.13
C TYR A 154 -6.54 20.42 -6.66
N ALA A 155 -5.36 20.19 -7.26
CA ALA A 155 -5.19 20.09 -8.71
C ALA A 155 -6.02 18.95 -9.32
N ILE A 156 -6.07 17.78 -8.66
CA ILE A 156 -6.88 16.64 -9.10
C ILE A 156 -8.36 16.99 -9.07
N VAL A 157 -8.87 17.52 -7.96
CA VAL A 157 -10.30 17.86 -7.82
C VAL A 157 -10.71 18.94 -8.84
N ARG A 158 -9.84 19.91 -9.09
CA ARG A 158 -10.08 20.94 -10.10
C ARG A 158 -10.05 20.38 -11.53
N SER A 159 -9.21 19.41 -11.81
CA SER A 159 -9.17 18.72 -13.11
C SER A 159 -10.50 18.02 -13.43
N PHE A 160 -11.22 17.55 -12.41
CA PHE A 160 -12.56 16.96 -12.55
C PHE A 160 -13.70 18.01 -12.61
N ARG A 161 -13.39 19.29 -12.76
CA ARG A 161 -14.37 20.41 -12.87
C ARG A 161 -15.34 20.56 -11.68
N TYR A 162 -14.96 20.11 -10.48
CA TYR A 162 -15.75 20.41 -9.29
C TYR A 162 -15.59 21.87 -8.85
N PRO A 163 -16.63 22.48 -8.25
CA PRO A 163 -16.58 23.88 -7.79
C PRO A 163 -15.48 24.08 -6.74
N ASP A 164 -14.86 25.28 -6.77
CA ASP A 164 -13.69 25.63 -5.95
C ASP A 164 -13.90 25.42 -4.44
N GLN A 165 -15.13 25.59 -3.94
CA GLN A 165 -15.48 25.33 -2.55
C GLN A 165 -15.32 23.85 -2.16
N THR A 166 -15.64 22.92 -3.06
CA THR A 166 -15.49 21.47 -2.83
C THR A 166 -14.02 21.07 -2.86
N ALA A 167 -13.24 21.65 -3.78
CA ALA A 167 -11.80 21.42 -3.88
C ALA A 167 -11.04 21.88 -2.62
N LEU A 168 -11.39 23.08 -2.10
CA LEU A 168 -10.82 23.60 -0.86
C LEU A 168 -11.24 22.78 0.37
N THR A 169 -12.49 22.32 0.42
CA THR A 169 -12.97 21.51 1.55
C THR A 169 -12.29 20.15 1.57
N ILE A 170 -12.06 19.51 0.42
CA ILE A 170 -11.38 18.22 0.32
C ILE A 170 -9.89 18.38 0.67
N SER A 171 -9.21 19.40 0.13
CA SER A 171 -7.79 19.64 0.45
C SER A 171 -7.58 19.95 1.93
N ALA A 172 -8.46 20.75 2.55
CA ALA A 172 -8.45 21.04 3.98
C ALA A 172 -8.85 19.84 4.86
N SER A 173 -9.71 18.95 4.36
CA SER A 173 -10.12 17.76 5.12
C SER A 173 -9.04 16.67 5.16
N LEU A 174 -8.15 16.61 4.16
CA LEU A 174 -6.98 15.74 4.20
C LEU A 174 -6.00 16.17 5.31
N ASP A 175 -5.96 17.46 5.60
CA ASP A 175 -5.14 18.03 6.68
C ASP A 175 -5.80 17.84 8.07
N ARG A 176 -7.15 17.86 8.14
CA ARG A 176 -7.91 17.70 9.39
C ARG A 176 -8.02 16.27 9.91
N LYS A 177 -7.78 15.26 9.08
CA LYS A 177 -7.87 13.85 9.51
C LYS A 177 -6.81 13.48 10.54
N SER A 178 -5.74 14.28 10.67
CA SER A 178 -4.72 14.12 11.70
C SER A 178 -5.14 14.67 13.08
N THR A 179 -6.20 15.50 13.15
CA THR A 179 -6.56 16.21 14.39
C THR A 179 -7.79 15.65 15.11
N ARG A 180 -8.53 14.70 14.53
CA ARG A 180 -9.74 14.12 15.13
C ARG A 180 -9.57 12.70 15.69
N LEU A 181 -8.40 12.38 16.24
CA LEU A 181 -8.18 11.14 17.00
C LEU A 181 -8.16 11.38 18.53
N ASN A 182 -8.61 12.56 18.99
CA ASN A 182 -8.75 12.87 20.42
C ASN A 182 -10.07 13.57 20.70
N SER A 183 -11.15 12.85 20.67
CA SER A 183 -12.37 13.16 21.46
C SER A 183 -13.31 11.95 21.43
#